data_18630ccbed0cea9722999a15ed244b91
#
_entry.id   18630ccbed0cea9722999a15ed244b91
#
_cell.length_a   1.000
_cell.length_b   1.000
_cell.length_c   1.000
_cell.angle_alpha   90.00
_cell.angle_beta   90.00
_cell.angle_gamma   90.00
#
_symmetry.space_group_name_H-M   'P 1'
#
loop_
_entity.id
_entity.type
_entity.pdbx_description
1 polymer ?
#
loop_
_entity_poly.entity_id
_entity_poly.type
_entity_poly.pdbx_seq_one_letter_code
_entity_poly.pdbx_strand_id
1 'polypeptide(L)'
;MLELIKRIDSSTQIDVHDTLTLPYELRIRGRLKAVTDSGLDVGLFLDRGPVLRHGDLLRASSGEIIQVCAADEPVTTAYVEGGLALGRLGYHLGNRHVSLALGSDKDGRHWVRFPPDHVLEELAVLLGATLSHHQAPFDPESGAYAQAGREHSHAHEHADEHSHEHNHAHGHSHNDDHNHAH
;
A
#
# COMPACT_ATOMS: atom_id res chain seq x y z
N MET A 1 -16.73 -2.77 -23.36
CA MET A 1 -15.91 -2.41 -22.19
C MET A 1 -15.77 -3.67 -21.34
N LEU A 2 -14.57 -4.13 -21.12
CA LEU A 2 -14.24 -5.30 -20.31
C LEU A 2 -14.25 -4.91 -18.81
N GLU A 3 -14.92 -5.70 -17.96
CA GLU A 3 -15.03 -5.39 -16.53
C GLU A 3 -14.03 -6.22 -15.72
N LEU A 4 -13.01 -5.56 -15.17
CA LEU A 4 -11.99 -6.18 -14.33
C LEU A 4 -12.47 -6.18 -12.86
N ILE A 5 -12.81 -7.36 -12.36
CA ILE A 5 -13.54 -7.52 -11.10
C ILE A 5 -12.75 -8.19 -9.99
N LYS A 6 -11.63 -8.85 -10.30
CA LYS A 6 -10.88 -9.62 -9.31
C LYS A 6 -9.37 -9.54 -9.54
N ARG A 7 -8.62 -9.40 -8.45
CA ARG A 7 -7.17 -9.62 -8.42
C ARG A 7 -6.90 -11.12 -8.32
N ILE A 8 -5.91 -11.60 -9.03
CA ILE A 8 -5.46 -13.00 -8.96
C ILE A 8 -3.98 -13.06 -8.59
N ASP A 9 -3.59 -14.14 -7.91
CA ASP A 9 -2.20 -14.32 -7.53
C ASP A 9 -1.33 -14.63 -8.75
N SER A 10 -0.21 -13.96 -8.84
CA SER A 10 0.77 -14.10 -9.93
C SER A 10 1.57 -15.40 -9.90
N SER A 11 1.32 -16.29 -8.92
CA SER A 11 2.00 -17.59 -8.78
C SER A 11 1.56 -18.64 -9.80
N THR A 12 0.49 -18.39 -10.53
CA THR A 12 -0.04 -19.29 -11.55
C THR A 12 0.46 -18.84 -12.93
N GLN A 13 1.01 -19.77 -13.72
CA GLN A 13 1.36 -19.51 -15.11
C GLN A 13 0.04 -19.40 -15.89
N ILE A 14 -0.36 -18.17 -16.18
CA ILE A 14 -1.62 -17.82 -16.82
C ILE A 14 -1.30 -17.05 -18.10
N ASP A 15 -2.01 -17.37 -19.18
CA ASP A 15 -1.92 -16.58 -20.41
C ASP A 15 -2.54 -15.21 -20.17
N VAL A 16 -1.71 -14.17 -20.32
CA VAL A 16 -2.10 -12.78 -20.23
C VAL A 16 -2.71 -12.37 -21.57
N HIS A 17 -3.94 -11.88 -21.53
CA HIS A 17 -4.65 -11.45 -22.74
C HIS A 17 -4.13 -10.10 -23.25
N ASP A 18 -3.86 -9.17 -22.33
CA ASP A 18 -3.39 -7.82 -22.65
C ASP A 18 -2.73 -7.19 -21.42
N THR A 19 -2.11 -6.02 -21.62
CA THR A 19 -1.52 -5.22 -20.53
C THR A 19 -2.28 -3.91 -20.32
N LEU A 20 -2.21 -3.39 -19.10
CA LEU A 20 -2.82 -2.13 -18.70
C LEU A 20 -1.76 -1.26 -18.01
N THR A 21 -1.20 -0.33 -18.77
CA THR A 21 -0.14 0.55 -18.29
C THR A 21 -0.73 1.78 -17.62
N LEU A 22 -0.49 1.93 -16.31
CA LEU A 22 -1.06 2.99 -15.49
C LEU A 22 0.00 3.69 -14.64
N PRO A 23 -0.05 5.05 -14.52
CA PRO A 23 0.74 5.78 -13.53
C PRO A 23 0.24 5.49 -12.11
N TYR A 24 1.07 5.80 -11.12
CA TYR A 24 0.80 5.49 -9.72
C TYR A 24 -0.55 6.02 -9.23
N GLU A 25 -0.88 7.27 -9.55
CA GLU A 25 -2.13 7.91 -9.12
C GLU A 25 -3.41 7.19 -9.61
N LEU A 26 -3.33 6.44 -10.72
CA LEU A 26 -4.42 5.64 -11.22
C LEU A 26 -4.42 4.23 -10.63
N ARG A 27 -3.24 3.70 -10.29
CA ARG A 27 -3.09 2.37 -9.67
C ARG A 27 -3.60 2.29 -8.23
N ILE A 28 -3.73 3.43 -7.53
CA ILE A 28 -4.35 3.49 -6.19
C ILE A 28 -5.88 3.39 -6.23
N ARG A 29 -6.49 3.50 -7.41
CA ARG A 29 -7.94 3.54 -7.56
C ARG A 29 -8.51 2.13 -7.75
N GLY A 30 -9.46 1.74 -6.91
CA GLY A 30 -10.20 0.48 -7.10
C GLY A 30 -11.28 0.56 -8.17
N ARG A 31 -11.69 1.78 -8.58
CA ARG A 31 -12.66 2.03 -9.65
C ARG A 31 -12.11 3.05 -10.63
N LEU A 32 -12.00 2.63 -11.89
CA LEU A 32 -11.38 3.42 -12.95
C LEU A 32 -11.88 2.94 -14.31
N LYS A 33 -12.09 3.88 -15.23
CA LYS A 33 -12.20 3.57 -16.67
C LYS A 33 -10.83 3.83 -17.31
N ALA A 34 -10.37 2.90 -18.09
CA ALA A 34 -9.08 2.97 -18.77
C ALA A 34 -9.13 2.24 -20.11
N VAL A 35 -8.03 2.27 -20.83
CA VAL A 35 -7.83 1.58 -22.10
C VAL A 35 -6.57 0.73 -21.96
N THR A 36 -6.61 -0.53 -22.36
CA THR A 36 -5.44 -1.42 -22.40
C THR A 36 -4.43 -0.97 -23.45
N ASP A 37 -3.24 -1.54 -23.41
CA ASP A 37 -2.17 -1.19 -24.35
C ASP A 37 -2.51 -1.60 -25.80
N SER A 38 -3.39 -2.59 -26.00
CA SER A 38 -3.92 -2.95 -27.31
C SER A 38 -5.14 -2.13 -27.76
N GLY A 39 -5.65 -1.23 -26.91
CA GLY A 39 -6.77 -0.34 -27.24
C GLY A 39 -8.15 -0.83 -26.79
N LEU A 40 -8.24 -1.82 -25.90
CA LEU A 40 -9.54 -2.28 -25.37
C LEU A 40 -10.01 -1.38 -24.21
N ASP A 41 -11.29 -0.96 -24.28
CA ASP A 41 -11.93 -0.27 -23.17
C ASP A 41 -12.12 -1.19 -21.97
N VAL A 42 -11.60 -0.82 -20.82
CA VAL A 42 -11.73 -1.57 -19.56
C VAL A 42 -12.32 -0.70 -18.45
N GLY A 43 -13.06 -1.33 -17.55
CA GLY A 43 -13.52 -0.75 -16.29
C GLY A 43 -12.99 -1.59 -15.12
N LEU A 44 -12.32 -0.95 -14.17
CA LEU A 44 -11.91 -1.59 -12.92
C LEU A 44 -13.04 -1.44 -11.91
N PHE A 45 -13.43 -2.56 -11.31
CA PHE A 45 -14.45 -2.67 -10.26
C PHE A 45 -13.91 -3.54 -9.11
N LEU A 46 -12.74 -3.17 -8.61
CA LEU A 46 -12.05 -3.92 -7.57
C LEU A 46 -12.52 -3.50 -6.19
N ASP A 47 -12.60 -4.47 -5.28
CA ASP A 47 -12.79 -4.20 -3.86
C ASP A 47 -11.63 -3.40 -3.28
N ARG A 48 -11.86 -2.76 -2.13
CA ARG A 48 -10.80 -2.08 -1.39
C ARG A 48 -9.65 -3.05 -1.13
N GLY A 49 -8.46 -2.62 -1.48
CA GLY A 49 -7.26 -3.45 -1.35
C GLY A 49 -5.99 -2.63 -1.53
N PRO A 50 -4.83 -3.28 -1.53
CA PRO A 50 -3.55 -2.61 -1.75
C PRO A 50 -3.51 -1.93 -3.13
N VAL A 51 -2.59 -1.00 -3.31
CA VAL A 51 -2.28 -0.39 -4.61
C VAL A 51 -1.95 -1.48 -5.62
N LEU A 52 -2.41 -1.32 -6.85
CA LEU A 52 -2.02 -2.19 -7.96
C LEU A 52 -0.54 -2.00 -8.26
N ARG A 53 0.22 -3.11 -8.27
CA ARG A 53 1.65 -3.11 -8.55
C ARG A 53 1.96 -3.56 -9.98
N HIS A 54 3.14 -3.23 -10.43
CA HIS A 54 3.66 -3.82 -11.67
C HIS A 54 3.65 -5.34 -11.58
N GLY A 55 3.08 -6.00 -12.59
CA GLY A 55 2.94 -7.45 -12.64
C GLY A 55 1.67 -8.03 -12.01
N ASP A 56 0.86 -7.23 -11.31
CA ASP A 56 -0.43 -7.69 -10.79
C ASP A 56 -1.35 -8.15 -11.92
N LEU A 57 -2.09 -9.23 -11.68
CA LEU A 57 -3.02 -9.81 -12.63
C LEU A 57 -4.46 -9.52 -12.22
N LEU A 58 -5.25 -9.05 -13.18
CA LEU A 58 -6.66 -8.77 -13.03
C LEU A 58 -7.48 -9.66 -13.92
N ARG A 59 -8.53 -10.27 -13.37
CA ARG A 59 -9.49 -11.09 -14.13
C ARG A 59 -10.73 -10.28 -14.47
N ALA A 60 -11.10 -10.33 -15.72
CA ALA A 60 -12.38 -9.82 -16.20
C ALA A 60 -13.57 -10.73 -15.82
N SER A 61 -14.77 -10.18 -15.82
CA SER A 61 -16.01 -10.94 -15.62
C SER A 61 -16.21 -12.03 -16.68
N SER A 62 -15.70 -11.82 -17.87
CA SER A 62 -15.71 -12.76 -19.01
C SER A 62 -14.56 -13.77 -19.01
N GLY A 63 -13.56 -13.59 -18.12
CA GLY A 63 -12.51 -14.57 -17.88
C GLY A 63 -11.11 -14.16 -18.35
N GLU A 64 -10.97 -13.13 -19.17
CA GLU A 64 -9.69 -12.63 -19.68
C GLU A 64 -8.82 -12.12 -18.54
N ILE A 65 -7.51 -12.23 -18.71
CA ILE A 65 -6.51 -11.80 -17.74
C ILE A 65 -5.75 -10.60 -18.30
N ILE A 66 -5.77 -9.52 -17.55
CA ILE A 66 -5.04 -8.28 -17.87
C ILE A 66 -3.93 -8.08 -16.85
N GLN A 67 -2.71 -7.89 -17.34
CA GLN A 67 -1.56 -7.60 -16.48
C GLN A 67 -1.39 -6.09 -16.31
N VAL A 68 -1.24 -5.65 -15.06
CA VAL A 68 -0.96 -4.26 -14.73
C VAL A 68 0.52 -3.95 -14.95
N CYS A 69 0.80 -2.86 -15.67
CA CYS A 69 2.14 -2.31 -15.84
C CYS A 69 2.21 -0.92 -15.18
N ALA A 70 3.27 -0.68 -14.42
CA ALA A 70 3.55 0.66 -13.93
C ALA A 70 4.09 1.51 -15.08
N ALA A 71 3.40 2.61 -15.39
CA ALA A 71 3.83 3.55 -16.41
C ALA A 71 5.13 4.28 -15.99
N ASP A 72 5.92 4.66 -16.98
CA ASP A 72 6.98 5.63 -16.76
C ASP A 72 6.35 6.99 -16.47
N GLU A 73 6.77 7.59 -15.38
CA GLU A 73 6.28 8.90 -14.92
C GLU A 73 7.46 9.76 -14.40
N PRO A 74 7.31 11.09 -14.35
CA PRO A 74 8.37 11.94 -13.83
C PRO A 74 8.72 11.57 -12.41
N VAL A 75 9.99 11.29 -12.12
CA VAL A 75 10.47 10.94 -10.78
C VAL A 75 11.79 11.63 -10.48
N THR A 76 12.00 11.90 -9.20
CA THR A 76 13.31 12.26 -8.64
C THR A 76 13.86 11.05 -7.90
N THR A 77 15.06 10.61 -8.30
CA THR A 77 15.80 9.54 -7.63
C THR A 77 16.99 10.13 -6.89
N ALA A 78 17.00 9.97 -5.58
CA ALA A 78 18.04 10.44 -4.67
C ALA A 78 18.97 9.27 -4.33
N TYR A 79 20.21 9.32 -4.83
CA TYR A 79 21.24 8.31 -4.59
C TYR A 79 22.04 8.67 -3.34
N VAL A 80 22.29 7.69 -2.49
CA VAL A 80 23.11 7.81 -1.30
C VAL A 80 24.00 6.59 -1.13
N GLU A 81 25.06 6.74 -0.33
CA GLU A 81 25.77 5.60 0.20
C GLU A 81 24.81 4.75 1.05
N GLY A 82 25.07 3.45 1.13
CA GLY A 82 24.26 2.54 1.92
C GLY A 82 24.32 2.77 3.44
N GLY A 83 23.65 1.91 4.18
CA GLY A 83 23.70 1.92 5.64
C GLY A 83 23.00 3.14 6.24
N LEU A 84 23.71 3.87 7.12
CA LEU A 84 23.12 4.96 7.89
C LEU A 84 22.63 6.14 7.02
N ALA A 85 23.29 6.43 5.90
CA ALA A 85 22.89 7.51 4.98
C ALA A 85 21.52 7.20 4.36
N LEU A 86 21.32 5.97 3.86
CA LEU A 86 20.03 5.52 3.34
C LEU A 86 18.93 5.53 4.43
N GLY A 87 19.26 5.05 5.64
CA GLY A 87 18.33 5.07 6.76
C GLY A 87 17.89 6.48 7.17
N ARG A 88 18.83 7.44 7.21
CA ARG A 88 18.52 8.85 7.48
C ARG A 88 17.64 9.47 6.40
N LEU A 89 17.99 9.26 5.13
CA LEU A 89 17.22 9.77 4.01
C LEU A 89 15.79 9.24 4.04
N GLY A 90 15.62 7.91 4.14
CA GLY A 90 14.30 7.29 4.24
C GLY A 90 13.49 7.76 5.44
N TYR A 91 14.13 7.92 6.62
CA TYR A 91 13.48 8.42 7.82
C TYR A 91 12.94 9.85 7.63
N HIS A 92 13.78 10.78 7.16
CA HIS A 92 13.39 12.18 7.04
C HIS A 92 12.36 12.42 5.94
N LEU A 93 12.47 11.73 4.80
CA LEU A 93 11.46 11.81 3.74
C LEU A 93 10.15 11.13 4.15
N GLY A 94 10.23 9.94 4.78
CA GLY A 94 9.05 9.21 5.25
C GLY A 94 8.24 9.96 6.30
N ASN A 95 8.89 10.72 7.19
CA ASN A 95 8.23 11.58 8.18
C ASN A 95 7.38 12.71 7.54
N ARG A 96 7.53 12.96 6.26
CA ARG A 96 6.72 13.92 5.51
C ARG A 96 5.48 13.31 4.87
N HIS A 97 5.20 12.04 5.19
CA HIS A 97 4.07 11.28 4.66
C HIS A 97 4.03 11.21 3.13
N VAL A 98 5.19 11.18 2.51
CA VAL A 98 5.35 11.06 1.06
C VAL A 98 5.50 9.59 0.68
N SER A 99 4.90 9.21 -0.44
CA SER A 99 5.13 7.89 -1.02
C SER A 99 6.57 7.79 -1.52
N LEU A 100 7.31 6.79 -1.06
CA LEU A 100 8.71 6.57 -1.38
C LEU A 100 8.91 5.17 -1.95
N ALA A 101 9.62 5.07 -3.07
CA ALA A 101 10.17 3.81 -3.54
C ALA A 101 11.64 3.69 -3.13
N LEU A 102 12.06 2.50 -2.75
CA LEU A 102 13.42 2.20 -2.31
C LEU A 102 14.03 1.13 -3.22
N GLY A 103 15.31 1.23 -3.48
CA GLY A 103 15.98 0.22 -4.28
C GLY A 103 17.49 0.39 -4.38
N SER A 104 18.06 -0.45 -5.24
CA SER A 104 19.46 -0.37 -5.64
C SER A 104 19.56 -0.49 -7.16
N ASP A 105 20.52 0.19 -7.76
CA ASP A 105 20.80 0.04 -9.17
C ASP A 105 21.74 -1.17 -9.44
N LYS A 106 22.08 -1.38 -10.70
CA LYS A 106 22.94 -2.48 -11.13
C LYS A 106 24.37 -2.39 -10.57
N ASP A 107 24.80 -1.18 -10.22
CA ASP A 107 26.11 -0.90 -9.64
C ASP A 107 26.10 -1.01 -8.11
N GLY A 108 24.95 -1.38 -7.51
CA GLY A 108 24.79 -1.54 -6.07
C GLY A 108 24.61 -0.22 -5.32
N ARG A 109 24.42 0.91 -6.03
CA ARG A 109 24.10 2.19 -5.36
C ARG A 109 22.67 2.16 -4.87
N HIS A 110 22.45 2.54 -3.63
CA HIS A 110 21.12 2.63 -3.03
C HIS A 110 20.46 3.96 -3.39
N TRP A 111 19.15 3.92 -3.51
CA TRP A 111 18.37 5.11 -3.83
C TRP A 111 17.01 5.12 -3.14
N VAL A 112 16.50 6.35 -2.98
CA VAL A 112 15.11 6.63 -2.64
C VAL A 112 14.52 7.42 -3.80
N ARG A 113 13.32 7.05 -4.25
CA ARG A 113 12.61 7.68 -5.37
C ARG A 113 11.28 8.23 -4.90
N PHE A 114 10.92 9.41 -5.40
CA PHE A 114 9.69 10.12 -5.08
C PHE A 114 9.24 10.98 -6.28
N PRO A 115 7.96 11.40 -6.36
CA PRO A 115 7.51 12.37 -7.35
C PRO A 115 8.28 13.68 -7.22
N PRO A 116 8.56 14.41 -8.32
CA PRO A 116 9.31 15.65 -8.28
C PRO A 116 8.68 16.67 -7.30
N ASP A 117 9.48 17.09 -6.32
CA ASP A 117 9.09 18.06 -5.30
C ASP A 117 10.33 18.80 -4.80
N HIS A 118 10.40 20.12 -5.01
CA HIS A 118 11.59 20.92 -4.71
C HIS A 118 11.97 20.90 -3.23
N VAL A 119 10.99 20.83 -2.31
CA VAL A 119 11.26 20.79 -0.86
C VAL A 119 11.89 19.47 -0.45
N LEU A 120 11.43 18.35 -1.05
CA LEU A 120 12.00 17.03 -0.82
C LEU A 120 13.38 16.90 -1.46
N GLU A 121 13.57 17.52 -2.62
CA GLU A 121 14.85 17.54 -3.33
C GLU A 121 15.91 18.31 -2.54
N GLU A 122 15.58 19.50 -2.06
CA GLU A 122 16.47 20.28 -1.19
C GLU A 122 16.84 19.51 0.10
N LEU A 123 15.84 18.86 0.71
CA LEU A 123 16.08 18.03 1.89
C LEU A 123 16.99 16.85 1.58
N ALA A 124 16.78 16.17 0.46
CA ALA A 124 17.61 15.04 0.06
C ALA A 124 19.07 15.46 -0.18
N VAL A 125 19.29 16.60 -0.85
CA VAL A 125 20.64 17.17 -1.06
C VAL A 125 21.28 17.54 0.28
N LEU A 126 20.53 18.18 1.21
CA LEU A 126 21.02 18.50 2.55
C LEU A 126 21.45 17.25 3.32
N LEU A 127 20.81 16.12 3.08
CA LEU A 127 21.14 14.82 3.68
C LEU A 127 22.25 14.07 2.94
N GLY A 128 22.88 14.70 1.93
CA GLY A 128 24.02 14.16 1.20
C GLY A 128 23.65 13.31 -0.02
N ALA A 129 22.41 13.37 -0.50
CA ALA A 129 22.02 12.65 -1.71
C ALA A 129 22.42 13.36 -2.99
N THR A 130 22.71 12.58 -4.02
CA THR A 130 22.85 13.06 -5.42
C THR A 130 21.54 12.79 -6.15
N LEU A 131 20.96 13.82 -6.78
CA LEU A 131 19.67 13.72 -7.45
C LEU A 131 19.79 13.38 -8.93
N SER A 132 18.83 12.65 -9.44
CA SER A 132 18.62 12.39 -10.85
C SER A 132 17.13 12.52 -11.18
N HIS A 133 16.78 13.37 -12.14
CA HIS A 133 15.43 13.57 -12.64
C HIS A 133 15.26 12.80 -13.96
N HIS A 134 14.29 11.92 -14.04
CA HIS A 134 14.06 11.10 -15.22
C HIS A 134 12.64 10.53 -15.25
N GLN A 135 12.31 9.81 -16.31
CA GLN A 135 11.09 9.01 -16.41
C GLN A 135 11.39 7.59 -15.95
N ALA A 136 10.59 7.06 -15.04
CA ALA A 136 10.70 5.68 -14.59
C ALA A 136 9.41 5.22 -13.93
N PRO A 137 9.19 3.91 -13.80
CA PRO A 137 8.09 3.39 -12.99
C PRO A 137 8.23 3.84 -11.54
N PHE A 138 7.11 4.28 -10.97
CA PHE A 138 7.02 4.64 -9.56
C PHE A 138 6.17 3.63 -8.80
N ASP A 139 6.80 2.75 -8.05
CA ASP A 139 6.13 1.70 -7.27
C ASP A 139 6.55 1.79 -5.79
N PRO A 140 5.96 2.74 -5.04
CA PRO A 140 6.40 3.05 -3.68
C PRO A 140 6.10 1.92 -2.70
N GLU A 141 6.85 1.93 -1.57
CA GLU A 141 6.63 1.03 -0.46
C GLU A 141 5.19 1.14 0.06
N SER A 142 4.60 0.00 0.34
CA SER A 142 3.32 -0.06 1.03
C SER A 142 3.50 0.34 2.49
N GLY A 143 2.54 1.05 3.07
CA GLY A 143 2.54 1.28 4.51
C GLY A 143 2.60 -0.05 5.28
N ALA A 144 3.34 -0.09 6.40
CA ALA A 144 3.59 -1.31 7.17
C ALA A 144 2.32 -2.09 7.55
N TYR A 145 1.19 -1.41 7.70
CA TYR A 145 -0.11 -2.02 8.00
C TYR A 145 -0.87 -2.53 6.77
N ALA A 146 -0.49 -2.16 5.56
CA ALA A 146 -1.16 -2.62 4.34
C ALA A 146 -0.89 -4.10 4.04
N GLN A 147 0.19 -4.67 4.57
CA GLN A 147 0.54 -6.10 4.42
C GLN A 147 -0.12 -6.99 5.46
N ALA A 148 -0.48 -6.48 6.64
CA ALA A 148 -1.13 -7.25 7.71
C ALA A 148 -2.54 -7.77 7.33
N GLY A 149 -3.18 -7.18 6.33
CA GLY A 149 -4.49 -7.63 5.83
C GLY A 149 -4.45 -8.87 4.91
N ARG A 150 -3.28 -9.35 4.51
CA ARG A 150 -3.14 -10.52 3.62
C ARG A 150 -3.09 -11.87 4.34
N GLU A 151 -2.83 -11.92 5.66
CA GLU A 151 -2.58 -13.19 6.38
C GLU A 151 -3.65 -13.61 7.40
N HIS A 152 -4.71 -12.84 7.64
CA HIS A 152 -5.69 -13.19 8.67
C HIS A 152 -7.14 -13.25 8.16
N SER A 153 -7.41 -14.10 7.17
CA SER A 153 -8.76 -14.64 6.98
C SER A 153 -8.88 -16.00 7.69
N HIS A 154 -8.67 -16.03 9.00
CA HIS A 154 -9.12 -17.15 9.81
C HIS A 154 -10.60 -16.97 10.09
N ALA A 155 -11.41 -17.81 9.46
CA ALA A 155 -12.80 -18.00 9.80
C ALA A 155 -12.86 -18.43 11.27
N HIS A 156 -13.29 -17.54 12.17
CA HIS A 156 -13.75 -17.92 13.49
C HIS A 156 -15.22 -18.29 13.38
N GLU A 157 -15.47 -19.59 13.22
CA GLU A 157 -16.77 -20.16 13.60
C GLU A 157 -16.91 -19.99 15.11
N HIS A 158 -17.70 -19.02 15.55
CA HIS A 158 -18.18 -18.98 16.92
C HIS A 158 -19.38 -19.90 17.03
N ALA A 159 -19.16 -21.06 17.60
CA ALA A 159 -20.23 -21.87 18.17
C ALA A 159 -20.69 -21.17 19.46
N ASP A 160 -21.87 -20.60 19.42
CA ASP A 160 -22.59 -20.14 20.60
C ASP A 160 -23.11 -21.35 21.38
N GLU A 161 -22.53 -21.60 22.53
CA GLU A 161 -23.23 -22.30 23.65
C GLU A 161 -22.47 -22.02 24.93
N HIS A 162 -22.97 -21.09 25.75
CA HIS A 162 -22.92 -21.21 27.20
C HIS A 162 -23.87 -20.20 27.85
N SER A 163 -25.04 -20.73 28.23
CA SER A 163 -25.94 -20.16 29.23
C SER A 163 -25.29 -20.21 30.62
N HIS A 164 -25.06 -19.07 31.26
CA HIS A 164 -24.83 -19.00 32.70
C HIS A 164 -25.76 -17.99 33.33
N GLU A 165 -26.78 -18.55 33.97
CA GLU A 165 -27.56 -17.87 35.04
C GLU A 165 -26.62 -17.57 36.21
N HIS A 166 -26.44 -16.32 36.56
CA HIS A 166 -25.98 -15.94 37.89
C HIS A 166 -26.94 -14.97 38.53
N ASN A 167 -27.72 -15.58 39.41
CA ASN A 167 -28.55 -14.93 40.41
C ASN A 167 -27.67 -14.48 41.59
N HIS A 168 -27.54 -13.17 41.83
CA HIS A 168 -27.00 -12.64 43.08
C HIS A 168 -27.84 -11.48 43.56
N ALA A 169 -28.69 -11.87 44.52
CA ALA A 169 -29.26 -10.95 45.47
C ALA A 169 -28.28 -10.70 46.63
N HIS A 170 -27.97 -9.45 46.93
CA HIS A 170 -27.48 -8.95 48.23
C HIS A 170 -27.79 -7.47 48.23
N GLY A 171 -28.57 -6.92 49.13
CA GLY A 171 -28.52 -7.03 50.58
C GLY A 171 -27.76 -5.80 51.09
N HIS A 172 -28.59 -4.82 51.55
CA HIS A 172 -28.16 -3.54 52.16
C HIS A 172 -27.39 -3.76 53.44
N SER A 173 -26.52 -2.80 53.79
CA SER A 173 -26.65 -2.08 55.06
C SER A 173 -25.76 -0.87 55.13
N HIS A 174 -26.34 0.16 55.66
CA HIS A 174 -25.79 1.44 56.12
C HIS A 174 -24.67 1.26 57.14
N ASN A 175 -23.75 2.21 57.23
CA ASN A 175 -23.62 3.01 58.42
C ASN A 175 -22.71 4.24 58.24
N ASP A 176 -23.15 5.24 58.90
CA ASP A 176 -22.72 6.60 59.04
C ASP A 176 -21.36 6.77 59.74
N ASP A 177 -20.89 8.01 59.57
CA ASP A 177 -20.34 8.90 60.57
C ASP A 177 -18.81 9.16 60.68
N HIS A 178 -18.63 10.47 60.77
CA HIS A 178 -17.57 11.27 61.46
C HIS A 178 -16.31 11.67 60.66
N ASN A 179 -16.25 12.97 60.22
CA ASN A 179 -15.90 14.20 60.97
C ASN A 179 -14.46 14.27 61.51
N HIS A 180 -13.77 15.28 61.08
CA HIS A 180 -12.82 16.21 61.68
C HIS A 180 -11.64 16.58 60.74
N ALA A 181 -11.66 17.78 60.35
CA ALA A 181 -10.85 18.98 60.57
C ALA A 181 -9.38 18.77 61.04
N HIS A 182 -8.47 19.24 60.21
CA HIS A 182 -7.45 20.25 60.46
C HIS A 182 -6.76 20.56 59.11
#